data_01041c60cf5cf0df8b0efd7629e87e58
#
_entry.id   01041c60cf5cf0df8b0efd7629e87e58
#
_cell.length_a   1.000
_cell.length_b   1.000
_cell.length_c   1.000
_cell.angle_alpha   90.00
_cell.angle_beta   90.00
_cell.angle_gamma   90.00
#
_symmetry.space_group_name_H-M   'P 1'
#
loop_
_entity.id
_entity.type
_entity.pdbx_description
1 polymer ?
#
loop_
_entity_poly.entity_id
_entity_poly.type
_entity_poly.pdbx_seq_one_letter_code
_entity_poly.pdbx_strand_id
1 'polypeptide(L)'
;MQKQQRSLSLITYNIHKGFSFSKRFLLPQMREALLTLNPDFVFLQEVQGEHRLREKRIVAWPDAPQFEYIAEKIWPHYLYAKNAIYHSGHHGNAILSKYPFERFENINLSSMNRASRSILHSQIKIGEGLNQINVHLLCVHLGLFKAERSSQCSALMQRISEAVPEHEPLLMAGDFNDWRRHLSKPLAEELGINEAFYSMKGHHARSFPAIKPAFCVDRIYFRGMRVSEAYCLKGKPWRMLSDHLPLLARFEFI
;
A
#
# COMPACT_ATOMS: atom_id res chain seq x y z
N MET A 1 -1.44 33.11 -6.75
CA MET A 1 -0.45 32.09 -7.17
C MET A 1 -0.59 30.90 -6.22
N GLN A 2 -1.30 29.83 -6.62
CA GLN A 2 -1.32 28.59 -5.85
C GLN A 2 0.08 27.98 -5.90
N LYS A 3 0.63 27.61 -4.74
CA LYS A 3 1.91 26.91 -4.65
C LYS A 3 1.76 25.56 -5.37
N GLN A 4 2.46 25.39 -6.48
CA GLN A 4 2.59 24.09 -7.13
C GLN A 4 2.98 23.07 -6.04
N GLN A 5 2.18 22.02 -5.88
CA GLN A 5 2.45 21.01 -4.86
C GLN A 5 3.76 20.30 -5.23
N ARG A 6 4.82 20.56 -4.46
CA ARG A 6 6.17 20.07 -4.72
C ARG A 6 6.46 18.71 -4.09
N SER A 7 5.58 18.22 -3.23
CA SER A 7 5.80 16.96 -2.50
C SER A 7 4.52 16.14 -2.36
N LEU A 8 4.69 14.83 -2.35
CA LEU A 8 3.65 13.82 -2.11
C LEU A 8 4.05 12.95 -0.91
N SER A 9 3.07 12.60 -0.08
CA SER A 9 3.25 11.71 1.06
C SER A 9 2.43 10.43 0.89
N LEU A 10 3.08 9.27 1.13
CA LEU A 10 2.47 7.96 1.02
C LEU A 10 2.73 7.16 2.29
N ILE A 11 1.68 6.53 2.82
CA ILE A 11 1.78 5.50 3.84
C ILE A 11 1.32 4.16 3.27
N THR A 12 2.05 3.08 3.57
CA THR A 12 1.58 1.71 3.34
C THR A 12 1.40 0.99 4.65
N TYR A 13 0.29 0.23 4.77
CA TYR A 13 -0.06 -0.43 6.01
C TYR A 13 -0.89 -1.71 5.77
N ASN A 14 -0.34 -2.86 6.11
CA ASN A 14 -1.13 -4.08 6.25
C ASN A 14 -1.91 -4.00 7.57
N ILE A 15 -3.24 -3.85 7.49
CA ILE A 15 -4.11 -3.62 8.65
C ILE A 15 -4.64 -4.91 9.27
N HIS A 16 -4.21 -6.07 8.78
CA HIS A 16 -4.62 -7.37 9.33
C HIS A 16 -6.14 -7.45 9.57
N LYS A 17 -6.94 -7.00 8.59
CA LYS A 17 -8.43 -6.99 8.63
C LYS A 17 -9.00 -6.16 9.79
N GLY A 18 -8.26 -5.15 10.28
CA GLY A 18 -8.63 -4.31 11.40
C GLY A 18 -8.32 -4.92 12.78
N PHE A 19 -7.48 -5.98 12.85
CA PHE A 19 -7.14 -6.66 14.10
C PHE A 19 -5.69 -6.47 14.49
N SER A 20 -5.45 -6.35 15.80
CA SER A 20 -4.11 -6.42 16.37
C SER A 20 -3.54 -7.85 16.31
N PHE A 21 -2.24 -7.99 16.58
CA PHE A 21 -1.59 -9.29 16.76
C PHE A 21 -2.30 -10.16 17.82
N SER A 22 -2.85 -9.56 18.88
CA SER A 22 -3.63 -10.25 19.92
C SER A 22 -5.12 -10.46 19.56
N LYS A 23 -5.49 -10.31 18.29
CA LYS A 23 -6.86 -10.52 17.76
C LYS A 23 -7.92 -9.56 18.32
N ARG A 24 -7.53 -8.40 18.83
CA ARG A 24 -8.46 -7.33 19.21
C ARG A 24 -8.82 -6.51 17.98
N PHE A 25 -10.11 -6.22 17.78
CA PHE A 25 -10.54 -5.34 16.69
C PHE A 25 -10.22 -3.88 17.06
N LEU A 26 -9.37 -3.24 16.26
CA LEU A 26 -8.82 -1.90 16.51
C LEU A 26 -8.91 -0.97 15.28
N LEU A 27 -9.80 -1.27 14.33
CA LEU A 27 -9.99 -0.45 13.14
C LEU A 27 -10.29 1.03 13.43
N PRO A 28 -11.15 1.38 14.42
CA PRO A 28 -11.36 2.78 14.78
C PRO A 28 -10.08 3.50 15.21
N GLN A 29 -9.22 2.84 15.99
CA GLN A 29 -7.94 3.41 16.43
C GLN A 29 -6.93 3.52 15.27
N MET A 30 -6.95 2.57 14.32
CA MET A 30 -6.15 2.65 13.08
C MET A 30 -6.56 3.87 12.26
N ARG A 31 -7.87 4.08 12.09
CA ARG A 31 -8.43 5.25 11.41
C ARG A 31 -7.94 6.55 12.05
N GLU A 32 -8.12 6.74 13.35
CA GLU A 32 -7.70 7.95 14.06
C GLU A 32 -6.18 8.21 13.92
N ALA A 33 -5.37 7.16 13.97
CA ALA A 33 -3.93 7.28 13.79
C ALA A 33 -3.56 7.70 12.35
N LEU A 34 -4.25 7.18 11.33
CA LEU A 34 -4.06 7.58 9.93
C LEU A 34 -4.55 9.02 9.68
N LEU A 35 -5.69 9.41 10.26
CA LEU A 35 -6.21 10.78 10.17
C LEU A 35 -5.22 11.81 10.75
N THR A 36 -4.57 11.47 11.86
CA THR A 36 -3.56 12.34 12.50
C THR A 36 -2.33 12.56 11.61
N LEU A 37 -1.91 11.55 10.84
CA LEU A 37 -0.77 11.66 9.90
C LEU A 37 -1.14 12.42 8.63
N ASN A 38 -2.39 12.34 8.19
CA ASN A 38 -2.95 13.04 7.03
C ASN A 38 -2.09 12.92 5.75
N PRO A 39 -1.63 11.74 5.33
CA PRO A 39 -0.85 11.59 4.11
C PRO A 39 -1.73 11.83 2.86
N ASP A 40 -1.07 12.06 1.70
CA ASP A 40 -1.79 12.22 0.43
C ASP A 40 -2.36 10.89 -0.06
N PHE A 41 -1.61 9.80 0.16
CA PHE A 41 -2.01 8.45 -0.21
C PHE A 41 -1.90 7.48 0.96
N VAL A 42 -2.89 6.58 1.07
CA VAL A 42 -2.87 5.44 1.99
C VAL A 42 -3.05 4.15 1.21
N PHE A 43 -2.03 3.31 1.21
CA PHE A 43 -2.06 1.99 0.60
C PHE A 43 -2.28 0.95 1.68
N LEU A 44 -3.41 0.26 1.60
CA LEU A 44 -3.83 -0.70 2.62
C LEU A 44 -3.82 -2.13 2.06
N GLN A 45 -3.35 -3.07 2.85
CA GLN A 45 -3.41 -4.48 2.56
C GLN A 45 -4.27 -5.20 3.62
N GLU A 46 -4.84 -6.32 3.24
CA GLU A 46 -5.77 -7.11 4.06
C GLU A 46 -7.00 -6.32 4.53
N VAL A 47 -7.51 -5.42 3.71
CA VAL A 47 -8.72 -4.63 4.01
C VAL A 47 -9.95 -5.48 3.82
N GLN A 48 -10.83 -5.52 4.82
CA GLN A 48 -12.09 -6.24 4.75
C GLN A 48 -13.14 -5.40 4.01
N GLY A 49 -13.65 -5.92 2.90
CA GLY A 49 -14.79 -5.30 2.20
C GLY A 49 -16.12 -5.69 2.85
N GLU A 50 -16.34 -6.98 3.03
CA GLU A 50 -17.55 -7.55 3.66
C GLU A 50 -17.16 -8.70 4.57
N HIS A 51 -17.84 -8.85 5.71
CA HIS A 51 -17.71 -10.06 6.53
C HIS A 51 -18.93 -10.30 7.42
N ARG A 52 -19.95 -10.95 6.88
CA ARG A 52 -21.27 -11.17 7.50
C ARG A 52 -21.25 -11.71 8.93
N LEU A 53 -20.27 -12.54 9.30
CA LEU A 53 -20.17 -13.10 10.66
C LEU A 53 -19.54 -12.13 11.64
N ARG A 54 -18.58 -11.28 11.21
CA ARG A 54 -17.92 -10.29 12.07
C ARG A 54 -18.82 -9.09 12.33
N GLU A 55 -19.56 -8.64 11.32
CA GLU A 55 -20.58 -7.60 11.42
C GLU A 55 -21.60 -7.90 12.53
N LYS A 56 -22.02 -9.17 12.64
CA LYS A 56 -22.96 -9.62 13.69
C LYS A 56 -22.35 -9.76 15.08
N ARG A 57 -21.03 -9.93 15.19
CA ARG A 57 -20.35 -10.29 16.46
C ARG A 57 -19.56 -9.16 17.09
N ILE A 58 -19.14 -8.16 16.30
CA ILE A 58 -18.27 -7.09 16.75
C ILE A 58 -19.05 -5.79 16.77
N VAL A 59 -19.35 -5.27 17.94
CA VAL A 59 -20.15 -4.04 18.13
C VAL A 59 -19.55 -2.82 17.43
N ALA A 60 -18.22 -2.71 17.40
CA ALA A 60 -17.49 -1.61 16.75
C ALA A 60 -17.22 -1.85 15.26
N TRP A 61 -17.84 -2.88 14.64
CA TRP A 61 -17.71 -3.09 13.21
C TRP A 61 -18.43 -1.96 12.46
N PRO A 62 -17.79 -1.33 11.46
CA PRO A 62 -18.43 -0.25 10.72
C PRO A 62 -19.55 -0.77 9.81
N ASP A 63 -20.58 0.03 9.59
CA ASP A 63 -21.65 -0.28 8.64
C ASP A 63 -21.18 -0.24 7.18
N ALA A 64 -20.12 0.53 6.89
CA ALA A 64 -19.47 0.60 5.59
C ALA A 64 -18.27 -0.35 5.50
N PRO A 65 -17.81 -0.73 4.28
CA PRO A 65 -16.54 -1.40 4.07
C PRO A 65 -15.37 -0.70 4.77
N GLN A 66 -14.38 -1.45 5.26
CA GLN A 66 -13.29 -0.87 6.06
C GLN A 66 -12.53 0.26 5.35
N PHE A 67 -12.35 0.16 4.03
CA PHE A 67 -11.67 1.20 3.25
C PHE A 67 -12.49 2.50 3.17
N GLU A 68 -13.81 2.42 3.03
CA GLU A 68 -14.70 3.58 3.05
C GLU A 68 -14.73 4.23 4.45
N TYR A 69 -14.87 3.42 5.49
CA TYR A 69 -14.84 3.88 6.88
C TYR A 69 -13.54 4.63 7.21
N ILE A 70 -12.38 4.14 6.74
CA ILE A 70 -11.10 4.82 6.95
C ILE A 70 -11.04 6.11 6.13
N ALA A 71 -11.54 6.11 4.89
CA ALA A 71 -11.42 7.22 3.95
C ALA A 71 -12.26 8.44 4.31
N GLU A 72 -13.44 8.24 4.90
CA GLU A 72 -14.58 9.15 5.06
C GLU A 72 -14.28 10.65 5.28
N LYS A 73 -13.22 11.01 6.03
CA LYS A 73 -12.97 12.41 6.39
C LYS A 73 -11.92 13.13 5.54
N ILE A 74 -10.93 12.41 5.02
CA ILE A 74 -9.74 13.02 4.42
C ILE A 74 -9.50 12.60 2.98
N TRP A 75 -9.84 11.35 2.64
CA TRP A 75 -9.55 10.79 1.32
C TRP A 75 -10.86 10.63 0.54
N PRO A 76 -11.26 11.66 -0.22
CA PRO A 76 -12.54 11.62 -0.97
C PRO A 76 -12.53 10.60 -2.10
N HIS A 77 -11.35 10.13 -2.51
CA HIS A 77 -11.18 9.16 -3.58
C HIS A 77 -10.58 7.88 -3.02
N TYR A 78 -11.18 6.73 -3.32
CA TYR A 78 -10.67 5.44 -2.92
C TYR A 78 -10.95 4.37 -3.97
N LEU A 79 -10.07 3.37 -4.02
CA LEU A 79 -10.18 2.18 -4.85
C LEU A 79 -10.03 0.95 -3.97
N TYR A 80 -10.77 -0.11 -4.30
CA TYR A 80 -10.68 -1.38 -3.62
C TYR A 80 -10.55 -2.53 -4.60
N ALA A 81 -9.54 -3.37 -4.43
CA ALA A 81 -9.31 -4.58 -5.18
C ALA A 81 -9.74 -5.79 -4.34
N LYS A 82 -10.85 -6.43 -4.72
CA LYS A 82 -11.31 -7.67 -4.10
C LYS A 82 -10.39 -8.81 -4.49
N ASN A 83 -9.56 -9.28 -3.56
CA ASN A 83 -8.54 -10.28 -3.83
C ASN A 83 -8.95 -11.67 -3.34
N ALA A 84 -9.23 -11.84 -2.06
CA ALA A 84 -9.63 -13.11 -1.47
C ALA A 84 -11.13 -13.14 -1.18
N ILE A 85 -11.83 -14.08 -1.79
CA ILE A 85 -13.28 -14.27 -1.65
C ILE A 85 -13.51 -15.58 -0.91
N TYR A 86 -14.37 -15.57 0.09
CA TYR A 86 -14.76 -16.73 0.89
C TYR A 86 -16.24 -16.65 1.28
N HIS A 87 -16.80 -17.73 1.80
CA HIS A 87 -18.25 -17.83 2.07
C HIS A 87 -18.83 -16.69 2.92
N SER A 88 -18.07 -16.20 3.91
CA SER A 88 -18.54 -15.13 4.82
C SER A 88 -18.20 -13.70 4.35
N GLY A 89 -17.49 -13.50 3.23
CA GLY A 89 -17.11 -12.19 2.73
C GLY A 89 -15.86 -12.19 1.87
N HIS A 90 -15.15 -11.07 1.88
CA HIS A 90 -13.93 -10.88 1.08
C HIS A 90 -13.00 -9.83 1.70
N HIS A 91 -11.71 -9.93 1.36
CA HIS A 91 -10.73 -8.88 1.68
C HIS A 91 -9.79 -8.65 0.49
N GLY A 92 -9.04 -7.55 0.56
CA GLY A 92 -8.14 -7.19 -0.52
C GLY A 92 -7.24 -5.99 -0.22
N ASN A 93 -6.81 -5.32 -1.29
CA ASN A 93 -6.01 -4.11 -1.23
C ASN A 93 -6.87 -2.87 -1.47
N ALA A 94 -6.49 -1.74 -0.87
CA ALA A 94 -7.13 -0.46 -1.14
C ALA A 94 -6.11 0.66 -1.31
N ILE A 95 -6.44 1.65 -2.13
CA ILE A 95 -5.73 2.92 -2.23
C ILE A 95 -6.72 4.02 -1.86
N LEU A 96 -6.38 4.82 -0.84
CA LEU A 96 -7.10 6.05 -0.50
C LEU A 96 -6.26 7.24 -0.97
N SER A 97 -6.91 8.25 -1.55
CA SER A 97 -6.23 9.37 -2.19
C SER A 97 -6.96 10.69 -1.94
N LYS A 98 -6.19 11.78 -1.79
CA LYS A 98 -6.69 13.15 -1.86
C LYS A 98 -6.95 13.61 -3.29
N TYR A 99 -6.43 12.89 -4.29
CA TYR A 99 -6.53 13.20 -5.72
C TYR A 99 -7.47 12.23 -6.42
N PRO A 100 -8.21 12.68 -7.44
CA PRO A 100 -9.07 11.82 -8.24
C PRO A 100 -8.22 10.82 -9.05
N PHE A 101 -8.79 9.64 -9.24
CA PHE A 101 -8.20 8.62 -10.11
C PHE A 101 -8.70 8.83 -11.54
N GLU A 102 -7.78 8.82 -12.51
CA GLU A 102 -8.08 8.88 -13.94
C GLU A 102 -8.51 7.51 -14.49
N ARG A 103 -7.76 6.48 -14.05
CA ARG A 103 -8.01 5.08 -14.41
C ARG A 103 -7.43 4.15 -13.35
N PHE A 104 -7.98 2.94 -13.31
CA PHE A 104 -7.47 1.88 -12.42
C PHE A 104 -7.78 0.50 -12.98
N GLU A 105 -7.02 -0.48 -12.51
CA GLU A 105 -7.30 -1.89 -12.73
C GLU A 105 -6.81 -2.74 -11.54
N ASN A 106 -7.46 -3.88 -11.36
CA ASN A 106 -7.05 -4.91 -10.40
C ASN A 106 -6.46 -6.09 -11.15
N ILE A 107 -5.14 -6.24 -11.10
CA ILE A 107 -4.40 -7.28 -11.81
C ILE A 107 -4.27 -8.49 -10.91
N ASN A 108 -4.92 -9.59 -11.29
CA ASN A 108 -4.85 -10.83 -10.54
C ASN A 108 -3.47 -11.51 -10.74
N LEU A 109 -2.75 -11.73 -9.65
CA LEU A 109 -1.47 -12.44 -9.62
C LEU A 109 -1.57 -13.86 -9.06
N SER A 110 -2.79 -14.36 -8.87
CA SER A 110 -3.00 -15.67 -8.26
C SER A 110 -2.59 -16.78 -9.21
N SER A 111 -1.70 -17.64 -8.78
CA SER A 111 -1.45 -18.94 -9.41
C SER A 111 -2.25 -20.01 -8.68
N MET A 112 -3.09 -20.75 -9.44
CA MET A 112 -3.82 -21.92 -8.97
C MET A 112 -4.58 -21.77 -7.65
N ASN A 113 -5.84 -21.36 -7.66
CA ASN A 113 -6.88 -21.50 -6.60
C ASN A 113 -6.49 -21.30 -5.12
N ARG A 114 -5.32 -20.73 -4.84
CA ARG A 114 -4.84 -20.39 -3.51
C ARG A 114 -4.82 -18.88 -3.34
N ALA A 115 -4.85 -18.41 -2.12
CA ALA A 115 -4.99 -17.04 -1.66
C ALA A 115 -4.81 -15.98 -2.75
N SER A 116 -5.89 -15.39 -3.20
CA SER A 116 -5.87 -14.36 -4.26
C SER A 116 -4.94 -13.21 -3.92
N ARG A 117 -3.94 -13.00 -4.77
CA ARG A 117 -2.99 -11.87 -4.68
C ARG A 117 -3.18 -11.00 -5.91
N SER A 118 -3.06 -9.71 -5.74
CA SER A 118 -3.22 -8.77 -6.85
C SER A 118 -2.36 -7.53 -6.69
N ILE A 119 -2.23 -6.82 -7.81
CA ILE A 119 -1.75 -5.44 -7.86
C ILE A 119 -2.98 -4.57 -8.14
N LEU A 120 -3.24 -3.61 -7.27
CA LEU A 120 -4.17 -2.53 -7.58
C LEU A 120 -3.35 -1.40 -8.18
N HIS A 121 -3.45 -1.25 -9.51
CA HIS A 121 -2.77 -0.22 -10.28
C HIS A 121 -3.74 0.90 -10.60
N SER A 122 -3.36 2.15 -10.34
CA SER A 122 -4.13 3.33 -10.70
C SER A 122 -3.23 4.45 -11.22
N GLN A 123 -3.82 5.42 -11.89
CA GLN A 123 -3.17 6.62 -12.37
C GLN A 123 -3.92 7.85 -11.85
N ILE A 124 -3.18 8.86 -11.45
CA ILE A 124 -3.69 10.18 -11.07
C ILE A 124 -2.96 11.25 -11.87
N LYS A 125 -3.51 12.48 -11.85
CA LYS A 125 -2.82 13.66 -12.37
C LYS A 125 -2.52 14.64 -11.25
N ILE A 126 -1.29 15.15 -11.23
CA ILE A 126 -0.83 16.18 -10.30
C ILE A 126 -0.46 17.45 -11.07
N GLY A 127 -0.88 18.60 -10.57
CA GLY A 127 -0.66 19.89 -11.24
C GLY A 127 -1.91 20.41 -11.96
N GLU A 128 -1.77 21.55 -12.62
CA GLU A 128 -2.87 22.24 -13.31
C GLU A 128 -2.51 22.54 -14.77
N GLY A 129 -3.52 22.53 -15.65
CA GLY A 129 -3.39 22.91 -17.06
C GLY A 129 -2.34 22.06 -17.79
N LEU A 130 -1.43 22.73 -18.52
CA LEU A 130 -0.39 22.07 -19.31
C LEU A 130 0.77 21.47 -18.47
N ASN A 131 0.82 21.79 -17.18
CA ASN A 131 1.86 21.27 -16.26
C ASN A 131 1.40 20.05 -15.46
N GLN A 132 0.38 19.33 -15.94
CA GLN A 132 -0.07 18.10 -15.31
C GLN A 132 0.93 16.96 -15.55
N ILE A 133 1.22 16.24 -14.46
CA ILE A 133 2.09 15.06 -14.44
C ILE A 133 1.23 13.85 -14.10
N ASN A 134 1.29 12.82 -14.95
CA ASN A 134 0.70 11.54 -14.62
C ASN A 134 1.58 10.84 -13.57
N VAL A 135 0.97 10.32 -12.52
CA VAL A 135 1.65 9.53 -11.47
C VAL A 135 0.97 8.19 -11.35
N HIS A 136 1.75 7.13 -11.46
CA HIS A 136 1.26 5.76 -11.29
C HIS A 136 1.35 5.32 -9.83
N LEU A 137 0.27 4.71 -9.33
CA LEU A 137 0.14 4.21 -7.96
C LEU A 137 -0.12 2.70 -8.01
N LEU A 138 0.75 1.90 -7.40
CA LEU A 138 0.61 0.44 -7.35
C LEU A 138 0.59 -0.05 -5.90
N CYS A 139 -0.58 -0.51 -5.43
CA CYS A 139 -0.70 -1.17 -4.13
C CYS A 139 -0.57 -2.69 -4.31
N VAL A 140 0.41 -3.28 -3.62
CA VAL A 140 0.85 -4.66 -3.83
C VAL A 140 0.68 -5.49 -2.56
N HIS A 141 0.24 -6.75 -2.71
CA HIS A 141 0.32 -7.77 -1.67
C HIS A 141 0.68 -9.12 -2.31
N LEU A 142 1.92 -9.57 -2.12
CA LEU A 142 2.45 -10.80 -2.72
C LEU A 142 2.27 -12.02 -1.80
N GLY A 143 2.43 -13.20 -2.38
CA GLY A 143 2.32 -14.48 -1.70
C GLY A 143 3.45 -14.78 -0.72
N LEU A 144 3.16 -15.68 0.24
CA LEU A 144 4.13 -16.12 1.26
C LEU A 144 5.15 -17.11 0.71
N PHE A 145 4.75 -17.95 -0.25
CA PHE A 145 5.60 -19.01 -0.78
C PHE A 145 6.58 -18.49 -1.84
N LYS A 146 7.84 -18.95 -1.78
CA LYS A 146 8.92 -18.48 -2.66
C LYS A 146 8.58 -18.65 -4.16
N ALA A 147 8.10 -19.82 -4.57
CA ALA A 147 7.79 -20.10 -5.96
C ALA A 147 6.66 -19.20 -6.50
N GLU A 148 5.57 -19.06 -5.73
CA GLU A 148 4.46 -18.18 -6.04
C GLU A 148 4.93 -16.72 -6.16
N ARG A 149 5.68 -16.24 -5.17
CA ARG A 149 6.20 -14.87 -5.14
C ARG A 149 7.15 -14.60 -6.30
N SER A 150 8.01 -15.55 -6.71
CA SER A 150 8.88 -15.38 -7.88
C SER A 150 8.08 -15.13 -9.15
N SER A 151 7.05 -15.93 -9.41
CA SER A 151 6.16 -15.72 -10.56
C SER A 151 5.42 -14.39 -10.47
N GLN A 152 4.93 -14.02 -9.28
CA GLN A 152 4.25 -12.75 -9.06
C GLN A 152 5.18 -11.54 -9.25
N CYS A 153 6.45 -11.64 -8.84
CA CYS A 153 7.45 -10.59 -9.10
C CYS A 153 7.69 -10.41 -10.60
N SER A 154 7.83 -11.50 -11.35
CA SER A 154 8.00 -11.42 -12.81
C SER A 154 6.78 -10.78 -13.49
N ALA A 155 5.57 -11.16 -13.10
CA ALA A 155 4.34 -10.57 -13.62
C ALA A 155 4.20 -9.08 -13.24
N LEU A 156 4.61 -8.68 -12.02
CA LEU A 156 4.65 -7.29 -11.58
C LEU A 156 5.62 -6.46 -12.44
N MET A 157 6.84 -6.96 -12.68
CA MET A 157 7.85 -6.26 -13.48
C MET A 157 7.40 -6.13 -14.93
N GLN A 158 6.88 -7.19 -15.52
CA GLN A 158 6.31 -7.17 -16.87
C GLN A 158 5.18 -6.12 -16.96
N ARG A 159 4.26 -6.12 -16.01
CA ARG A 159 3.15 -5.16 -16.00
C ARG A 159 3.64 -3.72 -15.92
N ILE A 160 4.64 -3.42 -15.10
CA ILE A 160 5.21 -2.09 -14.99
C ILE A 160 5.84 -1.68 -16.34
N SER A 161 6.62 -2.57 -16.96
CA SER A 161 7.25 -2.31 -18.26
C SER A 161 6.23 -2.03 -19.38
N GLU A 162 5.08 -2.73 -19.37
CA GLU A 162 4.04 -2.58 -20.40
C GLU A 162 3.13 -1.35 -20.18
N ALA A 163 2.86 -0.98 -18.93
CA ALA A 163 1.79 -0.03 -18.59
C ALA A 163 2.27 1.29 -18.02
N VAL A 164 3.52 1.41 -17.61
CA VAL A 164 4.07 2.61 -16.98
C VAL A 164 5.21 3.18 -17.81
N PRO A 165 4.98 4.23 -18.61
CA PRO A 165 6.03 4.88 -19.39
C PRO A 165 7.24 5.23 -18.51
N GLU A 166 8.45 5.06 -19.03
CA GLU A 166 9.69 5.25 -18.26
C GLU A 166 9.83 6.65 -17.67
N HIS A 167 9.33 7.66 -18.39
CA HIS A 167 9.39 9.06 -17.98
C HIS A 167 8.29 9.45 -16.97
N GLU A 168 7.27 8.60 -16.76
CA GLU A 168 6.19 8.87 -15.79
C GLU A 168 6.57 8.42 -14.38
N PRO A 169 6.36 9.29 -13.38
CA PRO A 169 6.56 8.95 -11.97
C PRO A 169 5.70 7.77 -11.51
N LEU A 170 6.30 6.95 -10.64
CA LEU A 170 5.64 5.78 -10.06
C LEU A 170 5.89 5.72 -8.56
N LEU A 171 4.82 5.44 -7.80
CA LEU A 171 4.84 5.04 -6.40
C LEU A 171 4.24 3.64 -6.26
N MET A 172 5.01 2.70 -5.75
CA MET A 172 4.57 1.33 -5.52
C MET A 172 4.84 0.95 -4.07
N ALA A 173 3.82 0.50 -3.36
CA ALA A 173 4.00 0.11 -1.96
C ALA A 173 3.07 -1.03 -1.54
N GLY A 174 3.41 -1.70 -0.46
CA GLY A 174 2.62 -2.78 0.09
C GLY A 174 3.42 -3.82 0.85
N ASP A 175 2.78 -4.96 1.07
CA ASP A 175 3.38 -6.15 1.65
C ASP A 175 3.88 -7.09 0.54
N PHE A 176 5.19 -7.08 0.33
CA PHE A 176 5.84 -7.91 -0.69
C PHE A 176 6.17 -9.32 -0.20
N ASN A 177 6.05 -9.58 1.10
CA ASN A 177 6.44 -10.86 1.71
C ASN A 177 7.87 -11.33 1.32
N ASP A 178 8.71 -10.41 0.81
CA ASP A 178 10.06 -10.66 0.29
C ASP A 178 11.13 -10.37 1.35
N TRP A 179 11.12 -11.13 2.46
CA TRP A 179 12.11 -10.96 3.53
C TRP A 179 13.56 -11.22 3.09
N ARG A 180 13.77 -11.93 1.97
CA ARG A 180 15.10 -12.19 1.37
C ARG A 180 15.57 -11.10 0.41
N ARG A 181 14.74 -10.10 0.13
CA ARG A 181 15.06 -8.91 -0.69
C ARG A 181 15.44 -9.20 -2.15
N HIS A 182 14.84 -10.23 -2.75
CA HIS A 182 15.13 -10.61 -4.13
C HIS A 182 14.60 -9.63 -5.17
N LEU A 183 13.54 -8.87 -4.86
CA LEU A 183 12.87 -7.99 -5.81
C LEU A 183 13.57 -6.64 -6.01
N SER A 184 14.22 -6.08 -4.98
CA SER A 184 14.75 -4.71 -5.03
C SER A 184 15.82 -4.51 -6.09
N LYS A 185 16.71 -5.50 -6.29
CA LYS A 185 17.77 -5.41 -7.28
C LYS A 185 17.26 -5.42 -8.73
N PRO A 186 16.42 -6.39 -9.16
CA PRO A 186 15.82 -6.36 -10.51
C PRO A 186 15.02 -5.08 -10.79
N LEU A 187 14.21 -4.60 -9.83
CA LEU A 187 13.45 -3.36 -10.00
C LEU A 187 14.35 -2.14 -10.27
N ALA A 188 15.50 -2.05 -9.58
CA ALA A 188 16.43 -0.96 -9.76
C ALA A 188 17.19 -1.07 -11.08
N GLU A 189 17.69 -2.25 -11.42
CA GLU A 189 18.56 -2.47 -12.59
C GLU A 189 17.79 -2.49 -13.92
N GLU A 190 16.55 -3.04 -13.93
CA GLU A 190 15.77 -3.22 -15.16
C GLU A 190 14.75 -2.11 -15.40
N LEU A 191 14.19 -1.49 -14.32
CA LEU A 191 13.10 -0.54 -14.43
C LEU A 191 13.40 0.83 -13.80
N GLY A 192 14.60 1.04 -13.25
CA GLY A 192 14.98 2.30 -12.60
C GLY A 192 14.17 2.61 -11.33
N ILE A 193 13.58 1.58 -10.69
CA ILE A 193 12.70 1.74 -9.52
C ILE A 193 13.50 1.51 -8.25
N ASN A 194 13.59 2.53 -7.41
CA ASN A 194 14.36 2.52 -6.17
C ASN A 194 13.47 2.30 -4.94
N GLU A 195 14.05 1.78 -3.85
CA GLU A 195 13.34 1.60 -2.58
C GLU A 195 13.67 2.76 -1.63
N ALA A 196 12.62 3.37 -1.05
CA ALA A 196 12.72 4.62 -0.31
C ALA A 196 13.66 4.56 0.92
N PHE A 197 13.55 3.50 1.72
CA PHE A 197 14.41 3.35 2.90
C PHE A 197 15.85 3.03 2.53
N TYR A 198 16.04 2.18 1.52
CA TYR A 198 17.38 1.85 1.07
C TYR A 198 18.09 3.07 0.48
N SER A 199 17.39 3.87 -0.32
CA SER A 199 17.93 5.13 -0.87
C SER A 199 18.32 6.14 0.20
N MET A 200 17.56 6.22 1.30
CA MET A 200 17.84 7.19 2.37
C MET A 200 18.78 6.69 3.46
N LYS A 201 18.74 5.40 3.78
CA LYS A 201 19.35 4.84 5.00
C LYS A 201 20.31 3.68 4.73
N GLY A 202 20.46 3.23 3.47
CA GLY A 202 21.27 2.08 3.10
C GLY A 202 20.71 0.72 3.54
N HIS A 203 19.50 0.70 4.09
CA HIS A 203 18.86 -0.55 4.53
C HIS A 203 17.32 -0.45 4.46
N HIS A 204 16.64 -1.56 4.23
CA HIS A 204 15.19 -1.64 4.25
C HIS A 204 14.61 -1.54 5.67
N ALA A 205 13.38 -1.04 5.78
CA ALA A 205 12.67 -0.99 7.05
C ALA A 205 12.27 -2.39 7.54
N ARG A 206 12.45 -2.64 8.83
CA ARG A 206 11.89 -3.82 9.49
C ARG A 206 10.51 -3.47 10.02
N SER A 207 9.47 -4.11 9.48
CA SER A 207 8.07 -3.79 9.76
C SER A 207 7.30 -4.93 10.43
N PHE A 208 7.78 -6.17 10.34
CA PHE A 208 7.09 -7.36 10.85
C PHE A 208 7.99 -8.24 11.76
N PRO A 209 7.44 -8.86 12.81
CA PRO A 209 6.16 -8.54 13.44
C PRO A 209 6.23 -7.22 14.22
N ALA A 210 5.13 -6.45 14.31
CA ALA A 210 5.11 -5.10 14.89
C ALA A 210 5.69 -5.01 16.30
N ILE A 211 5.50 -6.04 17.14
CA ILE A 211 5.97 -6.08 18.53
C ILE A 211 7.50 -6.12 18.61
N LYS A 212 8.17 -6.90 17.73
CA LYS A 212 9.63 -7.04 17.65
C LYS A 212 10.04 -7.12 16.18
N PRO A 213 10.13 -5.99 15.47
CA PRO A 213 10.36 -5.98 14.02
C PRO A 213 11.69 -6.62 13.63
N ALA A 214 11.61 -7.72 12.88
CA ALA A 214 12.76 -8.51 12.42
C ALA A 214 12.82 -8.57 10.87
N PHE A 215 11.67 -8.60 10.19
CA PHE A 215 11.58 -8.82 8.75
C PHE A 215 11.18 -7.55 8.00
N CYS A 216 11.77 -7.39 6.79
CA CYS A 216 11.51 -6.27 5.89
C CYS A 216 10.52 -6.74 4.81
N VAL A 217 9.26 -6.96 5.18
CA VAL A 217 8.23 -7.46 4.25
C VAL A 217 7.48 -6.34 3.55
N ASP A 218 7.23 -5.23 4.25
CA ASP A 218 6.61 -4.04 3.68
C ASP A 218 7.67 -3.13 3.04
N ARG A 219 7.37 -2.54 1.90
CA ARG A 219 8.27 -1.67 1.13
C ARG A 219 7.55 -0.51 0.48
N ILE A 220 8.29 0.56 0.20
CA ILE A 220 7.87 1.68 -0.64
C ILE A 220 8.91 1.87 -1.74
N TYR A 221 8.51 1.66 -2.98
CA TYR A 221 9.32 1.86 -4.17
C TYR A 221 8.87 3.11 -4.92
N PHE A 222 9.79 3.73 -5.64
CA PHE A 222 9.52 4.94 -6.39
C PHE A 222 10.41 5.07 -7.63
N ARG A 223 9.92 5.83 -8.63
CA ARG A 223 10.66 6.25 -9.83
C ARG A 223 10.21 7.66 -10.22
N GLY A 224 11.11 8.46 -10.85
CA GLY A 224 10.79 9.80 -11.36
C GLY A 224 10.59 10.87 -10.29
N MET A 225 10.98 10.60 -9.05
CA MET A 225 10.89 11.51 -7.90
C MET A 225 12.12 11.36 -7.01
N ARG A 226 12.29 12.26 -6.05
CA ARG A 226 13.29 12.18 -4.99
C ARG A 226 12.59 11.88 -3.67
N VAL A 227 13.05 10.90 -2.91
CA VAL A 227 12.58 10.66 -1.55
C VAL A 227 13.23 11.68 -0.60
N SER A 228 12.42 12.42 0.17
CA SER A 228 12.90 13.41 1.15
C SER A 228 12.82 12.90 2.59
N GLU A 229 11.87 12.01 2.89
CA GLU A 229 11.68 11.43 4.21
C GLU A 229 11.21 9.98 4.12
N ALA A 230 11.66 9.11 5.06
CA ALA A 230 11.18 7.74 5.19
C ALA A 230 11.18 7.29 6.66
N TYR A 231 10.00 6.90 7.18
CA TYR A 231 9.76 6.52 8.56
C TYR A 231 9.04 5.18 8.68
N CYS A 232 9.59 4.26 9.45
CA CYS A 232 8.85 3.11 9.96
C CYS A 232 8.24 3.51 11.31
N LEU A 233 6.93 3.51 11.42
CA LEU A 233 6.20 4.05 12.58
C LEU A 233 6.15 3.02 13.72
N LYS A 234 7.19 2.99 14.56
CA LYS A 234 7.41 1.99 15.62
C LYS A 234 6.79 2.35 16.97
N GLY A 235 6.41 3.62 17.17
CA GLY A 235 5.88 4.12 18.44
C GLY A 235 4.42 3.72 18.68
N LYS A 236 3.88 4.12 19.85
CA LYS A 236 2.44 4.08 20.08
C LYS A 236 1.74 5.10 19.15
N PRO A 237 0.56 4.79 18.62
CA PRO A 237 -0.21 3.56 18.87
C PRO A 237 0.16 2.38 17.92
N TRP A 238 0.97 2.59 16.87
CA TRP A 238 1.18 1.71 15.71
C TRP A 238 1.58 0.28 16.07
N ARG A 239 2.49 0.15 17.05
CA ARG A 239 2.98 -1.15 17.51
C ARG A 239 1.89 -2.09 18.04
N MET A 240 0.72 -1.53 18.40
CA MET A 240 -0.38 -2.28 19.01
C MET A 240 -1.57 -2.47 18.07
N LEU A 241 -1.60 -1.75 16.94
CA LEU A 241 -2.77 -1.70 16.07
C LEU A 241 -2.85 -2.90 15.13
N SER A 242 -1.75 -3.34 14.53
CA SER A 242 -1.66 -4.49 13.63
C SER A 242 -0.48 -5.37 14.00
N ASP A 243 -0.28 -6.48 13.31
CA ASP A 243 0.94 -7.30 13.35
C ASP A 243 2.04 -6.76 12.43
N HIS A 244 1.73 -5.79 11.55
CA HIS A 244 2.68 -5.00 10.77
C HIS A 244 2.82 -3.58 11.30
N LEU A 245 3.97 -2.95 11.07
CA LEU A 245 4.19 -1.52 11.28
C LEU A 245 4.02 -0.77 9.95
N PRO A 246 3.32 0.38 9.94
CA PRO A 246 3.21 1.16 8.72
C PRO A 246 4.52 1.84 8.34
N LEU A 247 4.73 1.99 7.04
CA LEU A 247 5.82 2.75 6.46
C LEU A 247 5.28 4.03 5.84
N LEU A 248 5.91 5.17 6.15
CA LEU A 248 5.59 6.48 5.61
C LEU A 248 6.80 6.99 4.82
N ALA A 249 6.58 7.55 3.63
CA ALA A 249 7.60 8.27 2.87
C ALA A 249 7.04 9.55 2.27
N ARG A 250 7.93 10.55 2.06
CA ARG A 250 7.65 11.80 1.35
C ARG A 250 8.53 11.89 0.13
N PHE A 251 7.95 12.37 -0.96
CA PHE A 251 8.60 12.47 -2.25
C PHE A 251 8.47 13.88 -2.80
N GLU A 252 9.49 14.33 -3.52
CA GLU A 252 9.50 15.60 -4.24
C GLU A 252 9.68 15.32 -5.73
N PHE A 253 8.99 16.08 -6.58
CA PHE A 253 9.20 16.04 -8.02
C PHE A 253 10.59 16.64 -8.33
N ILE A 254 11.28 16.00 -9.30
CA ILE A 254 12.62 16.42 -9.76
C ILE A 254 12.48 17.47 -10.86
#